data_71af731f2f01bc7a8298e798ab09b024
#
_entry.id   71af731f2f01bc7a8298e798ab09b024
#
_cell.length_a   1.000
_cell.length_b   1.000
_cell.length_c   1.000
_cell.angle_alpha   90.00
_cell.angle_beta   90.00
_cell.angle_gamma   90.00
#
_symmetry.space_group_name_H-M   'P 1'
#
loop_
_entity.id
_entity.type
_entity.pdbx_description
1 polymer ?
#
loop_
_entity_poly.entity_id
_entity_poly.type
_entity_poly.pdbx_seq_one_letter_code
_entity_poly.pdbx_strand_id
1 'polypeptide(L)'
;MAKIENISSLISKYSLPDGSQKKIDVKSNVSTTENMTTSFLKEKSAEKNFGIPRDEIKITLKLTNNSEYDVENVKIKDIISRGGSFKPLSLTINGVPFEDENPRIGITLSSPISKLGGTAEITYILFIDAAPREDNVTVTSEITYSVNEVSNLVENSNTVEIQIIKGTVEIVKTASKNAVISGQIVSFDNVITNNGTVKNTNLFFKDELPEGTEFVENSVKVNDVSMPNYNPNTGFNLEELDVNKSIKVSFDVRVL
;
A
#
# COMPACT_ATOMS: atom_id res chain seq x y z
N MET A 1 10.91 -2.76 -37.94
CA MET A 1 9.54 -3.26 -37.74
C MET A 1 9.31 -4.52 -38.55
N ALA A 2 8.74 -5.57 -37.97
CA ALA A 2 8.38 -6.76 -38.72
C ALA A 2 7.03 -6.52 -39.41
N LYS A 3 6.96 -6.74 -40.73
CA LYS A 3 5.72 -6.69 -41.47
C LYS A 3 5.10 -8.06 -41.57
N ILE A 4 3.82 -8.17 -41.30
CA ILE A 4 3.01 -9.37 -41.54
C ILE A 4 2.37 -9.19 -42.89
N GLU A 5 2.77 -10.02 -43.87
CA GLU A 5 2.25 -9.99 -45.24
C GLU A 5 1.34 -11.22 -45.47
N ASN A 6 0.19 -10.99 -46.04
CA ASN A 6 -0.77 -12.03 -46.38
C ASN A 6 -1.19 -11.95 -47.86
N ILE A 7 -1.12 -13.08 -48.57
CA ILE A 7 -1.49 -13.22 -49.95
C ILE A 7 -2.41 -14.43 -50.06
N SER A 8 -3.59 -14.24 -50.68
CA SER A 8 -4.49 -15.32 -50.98
C SER A 8 -4.31 -15.79 -52.45
N SER A 9 -4.45 -17.08 -52.69
CA SER A 9 -4.46 -17.64 -54.05
C SER A 9 -5.76 -18.40 -54.31
N LEU A 10 -6.27 -18.25 -55.54
CA LEU A 10 -7.44 -19.02 -56.02
C LEU A 10 -7.04 -19.78 -57.25
N ILE A 11 -7.27 -21.10 -57.20
CA ILE A 11 -7.11 -21.98 -58.37
C ILE A 11 -8.50 -22.45 -58.80
N SER A 12 -8.82 -22.24 -60.06
CA SER A 12 -10.07 -22.70 -60.64
C SER A 12 -9.81 -23.41 -61.97
N LYS A 13 -10.73 -24.28 -62.38
CA LYS A 13 -10.73 -24.90 -63.67
C LYS A 13 -12.04 -24.60 -64.36
N TYR A 14 -12.00 -24.37 -65.67
CA TYR A 14 -13.19 -24.29 -66.51
C TYR A 14 -13.07 -25.16 -67.73
N SER A 15 -14.18 -25.68 -68.22
CA SER A 15 -14.24 -26.55 -69.37
C SER A 15 -14.49 -25.76 -70.63
N LEU A 16 -13.80 -26.10 -71.71
CA LEU A 16 -14.06 -25.58 -73.03
C LEU A 16 -15.14 -26.41 -73.76
N PRO A 17 -15.77 -25.91 -74.84
CA PRO A 17 -16.78 -26.65 -75.58
C PRO A 17 -16.29 -27.96 -76.20
N ASP A 18 -14.98 -28.12 -76.40
CA ASP A 18 -14.33 -29.35 -76.88
C ASP A 18 -14.11 -30.42 -75.78
N GLY A 19 -14.53 -30.13 -74.52
CA GLY A 19 -14.37 -31.02 -73.37
C GLY A 19 -13.03 -30.84 -72.63
N SER A 20 -12.09 -30.06 -73.17
CA SER A 20 -10.81 -29.79 -72.48
C SER A 20 -10.98 -28.86 -71.28
N GLN A 21 -10.10 -29.01 -70.25
CA GLN A 21 -10.11 -28.14 -69.08
C GLN A 21 -8.91 -27.19 -69.09
N LYS A 22 -9.19 -25.95 -68.74
CA LYS A 22 -8.19 -24.90 -68.50
C LYS A 22 -8.14 -24.54 -67.02
N LYS A 23 -6.93 -24.31 -66.51
CA LYS A 23 -6.67 -23.84 -65.14
C LYS A 23 -6.53 -22.34 -65.09
N ILE A 24 -7.15 -21.73 -64.13
CA ILE A 24 -6.89 -20.32 -63.75
C ILE A 24 -6.21 -20.32 -62.41
N ASP A 25 -5.13 -19.60 -62.28
CA ASP A 25 -4.38 -19.39 -61.03
C ASP A 25 -4.26 -17.88 -60.84
N VAL A 26 -4.93 -17.38 -59.78
CA VAL A 26 -4.99 -15.91 -59.49
C VAL A 26 -4.51 -15.72 -58.07
N LYS A 27 -3.66 -14.71 -57.87
CA LYS A 27 -3.24 -14.26 -56.53
C LYS A 27 -3.87 -12.93 -56.24
N SER A 28 -4.19 -12.68 -54.96
CA SER A 28 -4.61 -11.36 -54.47
C SER A 28 -3.43 -10.39 -54.46
N ASN A 29 -3.70 -9.15 -54.23
CA ASN A 29 -2.70 -8.19 -53.77
C ASN A 29 -2.16 -8.63 -52.38
N VAL A 30 -1.00 -8.13 -52.05
CA VAL A 30 -0.42 -8.29 -50.71
C VAL A 30 -1.15 -7.38 -49.74
N SER A 31 -1.67 -7.93 -48.64
CA SER A 31 -2.17 -7.13 -47.50
C SER A 31 -1.04 -7.13 -46.45
N THR A 32 -0.68 -5.95 -45.99
CA THR A 32 0.42 -5.74 -45.04
C THR A 32 -0.10 -5.15 -43.75
N THR A 33 0.32 -5.73 -42.64
CA THR A 33 0.06 -5.21 -41.29
C THR A 33 1.40 -5.02 -40.58
N GLU A 34 1.59 -3.89 -39.92
CA GLU A 34 2.82 -3.66 -39.13
C GLU A 34 2.70 -4.28 -37.74
N ASN A 35 3.73 -5.04 -37.34
CA ASN A 35 3.86 -5.49 -35.97
C ASN A 35 4.63 -4.40 -35.19
N MET A 36 3.90 -3.66 -34.36
CA MET A 36 4.47 -2.61 -33.51
C MET A 36 4.95 -3.18 -32.19
N THR A 37 6.15 -2.81 -31.79
CA THR A 37 6.67 -3.05 -30.44
C THR A 37 6.56 -1.74 -29.67
N THR A 38 5.81 -1.74 -28.59
CA THR A 38 5.73 -0.60 -27.69
C THR A 38 6.67 -0.81 -26.51
N SER A 39 7.40 0.23 -26.14
CA SER A 39 8.23 0.29 -24.92
C SER A 39 7.83 1.51 -24.11
N PHE A 40 6.74 1.35 -23.35
CA PHE A 40 6.19 2.39 -22.49
C PHE A 40 6.33 1.98 -21.03
N LEU A 41 7.29 2.61 -20.33
CA LEU A 41 7.58 2.32 -18.92
C LEU A 41 6.67 3.12 -18.00
N LYS A 42 6.22 2.52 -16.92
CA LYS A 42 5.28 3.05 -15.94
C LYS A 42 5.80 2.75 -14.54
N GLU A 43 6.67 3.62 -14.04
CA GLU A 43 7.36 3.43 -12.77
C GLU A 43 6.68 4.25 -11.68
N LYS A 44 6.13 3.56 -10.67
CA LYS A 44 5.55 4.18 -9.49
C LYS A 44 6.47 4.05 -8.30
N SER A 45 6.61 5.13 -7.52
CA SER A 45 7.43 5.18 -6.32
C SER A 45 6.77 6.01 -5.23
N ALA A 46 7.19 5.80 -3.99
CA ALA A 46 6.88 6.64 -2.84
C ALA A 46 8.18 7.21 -2.25
N GLU A 47 8.10 8.39 -1.67
CA GLU A 47 9.22 9.04 -0.98
C GLU A 47 9.79 8.17 0.16
N LYS A 48 8.92 7.41 0.83
CA LYS A 48 9.26 6.44 1.87
C LYS A 48 8.29 5.26 1.82
N ASN A 49 8.74 4.08 2.24
CA ASN A 49 7.94 2.85 2.22
C ASN A 49 7.29 2.52 3.58
N PHE A 50 7.25 3.48 4.50
CA PHE A 50 6.54 3.40 5.77
C PHE A 50 5.96 4.76 6.15
N GLY A 51 4.94 4.76 7.00
CA GLY A 51 4.33 5.96 7.58
C GLY A 51 3.60 5.65 8.88
N ILE A 52 3.37 6.67 9.68
CA ILE A 52 2.50 6.60 10.86
C ILE A 52 1.11 7.17 10.52
N PRO A 53 0.06 6.92 11.34
CA PRO A 53 -1.23 7.58 11.17
C PRO A 53 -1.11 9.10 11.04
N ARG A 54 -1.78 9.69 10.04
CA ARG A 54 -1.75 11.10 9.64
C ARG A 54 -0.50 11.56 8.89
N ASP A 55 0.43 10.67 8.57
CA ASP A 55 1.57 11.02 7.72
C ASP A 55 1.12 11.38 6.30
N GLU A 56 1.90 12.26 5.70
CA GLU A 56 1.83 12.66 4.30
C GLU A 56 3.04 12.07 3.56
N ILE A 57 2.79 11.37 2.45
CA ILE A 57 3.82 10.67 1.69
C ILE A 57 3.68 11.05 0.21
N LYS A 58 4.74 11.59 -0.36
CA LYS A 58 4.76 11.92 -1.79
C LYS A 58 4.79 10.64 -2.62
N ILE A 59 3.82 10.51 -3.54
CA ILE A 59 3.75 9.46 -4.56
C ILE A 59 4.18 10.07 -5.89
N THR A 60 4.96 9.32 -6.66
CA THR A 60 5.42 9.70 -7.99
C THR A 60 5.11 8.58 -8.96
N LEU A 61 4.47 8.90 -10.08
CA LEU A 61 4.36 8.05 -11.26
C LEU A 61 5.18 8.69 -12.38
N LYS A 62 6.21 7.99 -12.84
CA LYS A 62 7.00 8.39 -14.00
C LYS A 62 6.63 7.52 -15.19
N LEU A 63 6.20 8.16 -16.26
CA LEU A 63 5.91 7.54 -17.54
C LEU A 63 7.08 7.85 -18.50
N THR A 64 7.58 6.85 -19.21
CA THR A 64 8.67 7.03 -20.19
C THR A 64 8.33 6.28 -21.48
N ASN A 65 8.27 7.00 -22.58
CA ASN A 65 7.97 6.45 -23.89
C ASN A 65 9.25 6.21 -24.70
N ASN A 66 9.73 4.97 -24.72
CA ASN A 66 10.88 4.56 -25.53
C ASN A 66 10.49 3.96 -26.89
N SER A 67 9.19 3.99 -27.26
CA SER A 67 8.72 3.50 -28.54
C SER A 67 9.03 4.47 -29.71
N GLU A 68 8.84 4.01 -30.93
CA GLU A 68 9.04 4.81 -32.15
C GLU A 68 7.83 5.71 -32.49
N TYR A 69 6.75 5.66 -31.68
CA TYR A 69 5.53 6.44 -31.86
C TYR A 69 5.22 7.23 -30.61
N ASP A 70 4.55 8.35 -30.74
CA ASP A 70 4.03 9.12 -29.63
C ASP A 70 2.97 8.30 -28.87
N VAL A 71 2.92 8.44 -27.55
CA VAL A 71 1.86 7.89 -26.70
C VAL A 71 0.85 8.98 -26.44
N GLU A 72 -0.38 8.75 -26.88
CA GLU A 72 -1.46 9.73 -26.89
C GLU A 72 -2.62 9.31 -25.98
N ASN A 73 -3.52 10.25 -25.69
CA ASN A 73 -4.75 10.02 -24.93
C ASN A 73 -4.51 9.32 -23.60
N VAL A 74 -3.41 9.68 -22.92
CA VAL A 74 -3.01 9.04 -21.67
C VAL A 74 -3.97 9.42 -20.56
N LYS A 75 -4.66 8.42 -20.03
CA LYS A 75 -5.52 8.53 -18.84
C LYS A 75 -4.93 7.67 -17.72
N ILE A 76 -4.88 8.22 -16.52
CA ILE A 76 -4.28 7.58 -15.35
C ILE A 76 -5.32 7.54 -14.25
N LYS A 77 -5.55 6.35 -13.68
CA LYS A 77 -6.43 6.15 -12.55
C LYS A 77 -5.69 5.38 -11.46
N ASP A 78 -5.59 5.97 -10.27
CA ASP A 78 -4.94 5.35 -9.14
C ASP A 78 -5.90 4.52 -8.31
N ILE A 79 -5.47 3.30 -8.00
CA ILE A 79 -6.11 2.38 -7.07
C ILE A 79 -5.34 2.50 -5.76
N ILE A 80 -5.91 3.21 -4.80
CA ILE A 80 -5.37 3.36 -3.45
C ILE A 80 -6.18 2.45 -2.53
N SER A 81 -5.50 1.53 -1.82
CA SER A 81 -6.17 0.64 -0.85
C SER A 81 -6.73 1.41 0.35
N ARG A 82 -7.47 0.72 1.22
CA ARG A 82 -7.92 1.29 2.49
C ARG A 82 -6.73 1.69 3.35
N GLY A 83 -6.96 2.64 4.27
CA GLY A 83 -5.93 3.19 5.15
C GLY A 83 -5.15 4.35 4.55
N GLY A 84 -5.35 4.65 3.26
CA GLY A 84 -4.76 5.80 2.57
C GLY A 84 -5.77 6.57 1.72
N SER A 85 -5.55 7.87 1.58
CA SER A 85 -6.37 8.78 0.77
C SER A 85 -5.52 9.80 0.02
N PHE A 86 -6.03 10.28 -1.12
CA PHE A 86 -5.43 11.37 -1.86
C PHE A 86 -5.64 12.69 -1.11
N LYS A 87 -4.58 13.48 -0.93
CA LYS A 87 -4.67 14.85 -0.39
C LYS A 87 -5.10 15.81 -1.52
N PRO A 88 -6.26 16.47 -1.44
CA PRO A 88 -6.69 17.46 -2.43
C PRO A 88 -5.65 18.55 -2.65
N LEU A 89 -5.62 19.13 -3.85
CA LEU A 89 -4.72 20.22 -4.26
C LEU A 89 -3.21 19.88 -4.21
N SER A 90 -2.85 18.60 -4.11
CA SER A 90 -1.45 18.17 -4.08
C SER A 90 -0.95 17.58 -5.40
N LEU A 91 -1.85 17.42 -6.38
CA LEU A 91 -1.50 16.84 -7.69
C LEU A 91 -0.67 17.80 -8.52
N THR A 92 0.42 17.30 -9.09
CA THR A 92 1.19 18.04 -10.10
C THR A 92 1.45 17.14 -11.32
N ILE A 93 1.53 17.75 -12.50
CA ILE A 93 1.98 17.10 -13.73
C ILE A 93 3.20 17.89 -14.24
N ASN A 94 4.35 17.20 -14.36
CA ASN A 94 5.63 17.81 -14.74
C ASN A 94 6.00 19.02 -13.84
N GLY A 95 5.69 18.93 -12.53
CA GLY A 95 5.93 19.98 -11.56
C GLY A 95 4.92 21.16 -11.58
N VAL A 96 3.96 21.15 -12.50
CA VAL A 96 2.90 22.17 -12.57
C VAL A 96 1.69 21.70 -11.77
N PRO A 97 1.14 22.54 -10.83
CA PRO A 97 -0.07 22.19 -10.09
C PRO A 97 -1.27 21.89 -10.99
N PHE A 98 -2.05 20.90 -10.62
CA PHE A 98 -3.23 20.46 -11.34
C PHE A 98 -4.41 20.35 -10.35
N GLU A 99 -5.13 21.47 -10.15
CA GLU A 99 -5.90 21.72 -8.93
C GLU A 99 -7.23 20.97 -8.84
N ASP A 100 -7.93 20.73 -9.93
CA ASP A 100 -9.32 20.26 -9.90
C ASP A 100 -9.49 18.73 -10.13
N GLU A 101 -8.41 17.96 -10.16
CA GLU A 101 -8.48 16.54 -10.46
C GLU A 101 -8.03 15.64 -9.30
N ASN A 102 -8.62 14.45 -9.27
CA ASN A 102 -8.33 13.42 -8.27
C ASN A 102 -7.84 12.15 -8.99
N PRO A 103 -6.62 11.69 -8.75
CA PRO A 103 -6.07 10.50 -9.40
C PRO A 103 -6.90 9.23 -9.19
N ARG A 104 -7.70 9.14 -8.12
CA ARG A 104 -8.62 8.01 -7.89
C ARG A 104 -9.83 8.01 -8.84
N ILE A 105 -10.24 9.17 -9.33
CA ILE A 105 -11.33 9.31 -10.31
C ILE A 105 -10.76 9.12 -11.71
N GLY A 106 -9.58 9.67 -11.96
CA GLY A 106 -8.84 9.63 -13.21
C GLY A 106 -8.39 11.02 -13.62
N ILE A 107 -7.21 11.09 -14.20
CA ILE A 107 -6.61 12.30 -14.78
C ILE A 107 -6.27 12.02 -16.24
N THR A 108 -6.31 13.05 -17.09
CA THR A 108 -5.97 12.95 -18.51
C THR A 108 -4.83 13.91 -18.81
N LEU A 109 -3.75 13.41 -19.41
CA LEU A 109 -2.67 14.28 -19.88
C LEU A 109 -3.15 15.10 -21.08
N SER A 110 -2.87 16.40 -21.04
CA SER A 110 -3.27 17.35 -22.10
C SER A 110 -2.39 17.26 -23.37
N SER A 111 -1.23 16.61 -23.26
CA SER A 111 -0.27 16.49 -24.37
C SER A 111 0.23 15.04 -24.50
N PRO A 112 0.55 14.60 -25.71
CA PRO A 112 1.20 13.32 -25.94
C PRO A 112 2.55 13.21 -25.23
N ILE A 113 2.94 11.98 -24.89
CA ILE A 113 4.31 11.67 -24.44
C ILE A 113 5.11 11.32 -25.70
N SER A 114 6.05 12.19 -26.05
CA SER A 114 6.82 12.07 -27.29
C SER A 114 7.57 10.75 -27.35
N LYS A 115 7.72 10.21 -28.54
CA LYS A 115 8.54 9.04 -28.85
C LYS A 115 10.01 9.23 -28.48
N LEU A 116 10.75 8.11 -28.39
CA LEU A 116 12.20 8.07 -28.25
C LEU A 116 12.71 8.78 -26.97
N GLY A 117 12.08 8.51 -25.83
CA GLY A 117 12.52 8.98 -24.52
C GLY A 117 11.71 10.13 -23.91
N GLY A 118 10.55 10.49 -24.52
CA GLY A 118 9.64 11.44 -23.90
C GLY A 118 9.13 10.95 -22.55
N THR A 119 8.92 11.88 -21.59
CA THR A 119 8.51 11.56 -20.23
C THR A 119 7.34 12.40 -19.76
N ALA A 120 6.57 11.87 -18.84
CA ALA A 120 5.64 12.62 -18.00
C ALA A 120 5.79 12.18 -16.55
N GLU A 121 5.78 13.14 -15.63
CA GLU A 121 5.85 12.88 -14.19
C GLU A 121 4.58 13.39 -13.51
N ILE A 122 3.91 12.51 -12.79
CA ILE A 122 2.70 12.81 -12.03
C ILE A 122 3.03 12.61 -10.55
N THR A 123 2.86 13.65 -9.74
CA THR A 123 3.09 13.54 -8.29
C THR A 123 1.90 14.03 -7.50
N TYR A 124 1.69 13.45 -6.33
CA TYR A 124 0.70 13.90 -5.36
C TYR A 124 1.06 13.43 -3.95
N ILE A 125 0.33 13.91 -2.96
CA ILE A 125 0.46 13.49 -1.57
C ILE A 125 -0.60 12.45 -1.25
N LEU A 126 -0.13 11.29 -0.78
CA LEU A 126 -0.93 10.28 -0.11
C LEU A 126 -0.98 10.62 1.38
N PHE A 127 -2.17 10.68 1.93
CA PHE A 127 -2.42 10.86 3.37
C PHE A 127 -2.73 9.50 3.99
N ILE A 128 -2.02 9.13 5.07
CA ILE A 128 -2.34 7.95 5.87
C ILE A 128 -3.49 8.31 6.82
N ASP A 129 -4.54 7.52 6.81
CA ASP A 129 -5.74 7.77 7.62
C ASP A 129 -5.38 7.90 9.11
N ALA A 130 -6.20 8.66 9.86
CA ALA A 130 -5.92 8.93 11.29
C ALA A 130 -6.04 7.67 12.18
N ALA A 131 -6.85 6.69 11.78
CA ALA A 131 -7.07 5.44 12.50
C ALA A 131 -7.16 4.26 11.49
N PRO A 132 -6.05 3.93 10.80
CA PRO A 132 -6.06 2.88 9.80
C PRO A 132 -6.21 1.51 10.47
N ARG A 133 -7.10 0.68 9.92
CA ARG A 133 -7.28 -0.70 10.39
C ARG A 133 -6.27 -1.65 9.75
N GLU A 134 -5.86 -1.34 8.54
CA GLU A 134 -4.87 -2.07 7.75
C GLU A 134 -3.45 -1.79 8.26
N ASP A 135 -2.52 -2.71 7.99
CA ASP A 135 -1.11 -2.56 8.33
C ASP A 135 -0.27 -2.04 7.15
N ASN A 136 -0.87 -1.99 5.95
CA ASN A 136 -0.25 -1.48 4.73
C ASN A 136 -1.23 -0.64 3.92
N VAL A 137 -0.69 0.33 3.18
CA VAL A 137 -1.38 1.01 2.07
C VAL A 137 -0.68 0.64 0.77
N THR A 138 -1.45 0.20 -0.23
CA THR A 138 -0.94 -0.05 -1.58
C THR A 138 -1.46 0.98 -2.56
N VAL A 139 -0.62 1.35 -3.53
CA VAL A 139 -0.98 2.29 -4.60
C VAL A 139 -0.49 1.73 -5.94
N THR A 140 -1.41 1.59 -6.88
CA THR A 140 -1.14 1.14 -8.26
C THR A 140 -1.84 2.10 -9.23
N SER A 141 -1.22 2.44 -10.35
CA SER A 141 -1.89 3.18 -11.44
C SER A 141 -2.35 2.23 -12.54
N GLU A 142 -3.61 2.35 -12.94
CA GLU A 142 -4.10 1.87 -14.22
C GLU A 142 -3.94 2.97 -15.26
N ILE A 143 -3.25 2.68 -16.36
CA ILE A 143 -2.95 3.64 -17.43
C ILE A 143 -3.61 3.18 -18.72
N THR A 144 -4.53 4.00 -19.26
CA THR A 144 -5.12 3.81 -20.58
C THR A 144 -4.46 4.77 -21.54
N TYR A 145 -4.08 4.31 -22.72
CA TYR A 145 -3.38 5.13 -23.72
C TYR A 145 -3.60 4.63 -25.15
N SER A 146 -3.13 5.39 -26.11
CA SER A 146 -3.15 5.05 -27.55
C SER A 146 -1.75 5.20 -28.13
N VAL A 147 -1.41 4.35 -29.10
CA VAL A 147 -0.16 4.42 -29.86
C VAL A 147 -0.46 4.21 -31.32
N ASN A 148 -0.14 5.18 -32.19
CA ASN A 148 -0.46 5.16 -33.60
C ASN A 148 -1.97 4.88 -33.80
N GLU A 149 -2.35 3.86 -34.57
CA GLU A 149 -3.74 3.48 -34.85
C GLU A 149 -4.39 2.57 -33.78
N VAL A 150 -3.58 2.12 -32.78
CA VAL A 150 -4.06 1.22 -31.71
C VAL A 150 -4.49 2.06 -30.51
N SER A 151 -5.78 2.02 -30.20
CA SER A 151 -6.40 2.78 -29.11
C SER A 151 -6.81 1.90 -27.93
N ASN A 152 -7.02 2.53 -26.77
CA ASN A 152 -7.50 1.90 -25.54
C ASN A 152 -6.62 0.74 -25.03
N LEU A 153 -5.31 0.86 -25.17
CA LEU A 153 -4.37 -0.01 -24.48
C LEU A 153 -4.45 0.28 -22.99
N VAL A 154 -4.49 -0.78 -22.15
CA VAL A 154 -4.59 -0.66 -20.69
C VAL A 154 -3.46 -1.45 -20.07
N GLU A 155 -2.66 -0.79 -19.26
CA GLU A 155 -1.57 -1.41 -18.50
C GLU A 155 -1.46 -0.79 -17.10
N ASN A 156 -0.88 -1.54 -16.17
CA ASN A 156 -0.67 -1.07 -14.80
C ASN A 156 0.79 -0.67 -14.57
N SER A 157 1.00 0.27 -13.65
CA SER A 157 2.31 0.48 -13.04
C SER A 157 2.68 -0.68 -12.12
N ASN A 158 3.92 -0.70 -11.61
CA ASN A 158 4.21 -1.46 -10.39
C ASN A 158 3.36 -0.93 -9.23
N THR A 159 3.10 -1.80 -8.25
CA THR A 159 2.45 -1.44 -6.99
C THR A 159 3.50 -0.92 -6.01
N VAL A 160 3.21 0.20 -5.38
CA VAL A 160 3.94 0.71 -4.21
C VAL A 160 3.21 0.23 -2.96
N GLU A 161 3.96 -0.30 -2.00
CA GLU A 161 3.47 -0.70 -0.69
C GLU A 161 4.10 0.16 0.39
N ILE A 162 3.26 0.70 1.29
CA ILE A 162 3.65 1.56 2.40
C ILE A 162 3.18 0.90 3.68
N GLN A 163 4.12 0.49 4.53
CA GLN A 163 3.84 -0.09 5.83
C GLN A 163 3.32 0.98 6.80
N ILE A 164 2.22 0.70 7.50
CA ILE A 164 1.68 1.59 8.54
C ILE A 164 2.29 1.20 9.90
N ILE A 165 3.06 2.10 10.46
CA ILE A 165 3.67 1.92 11.78
C ILE A 165 2.71 2.39 12.86
N LYS A 166 2.23 1.47 13.67
CA LYS A 166 1.32 1.71 14.81
C LYS A 166 2.00 1.30 16.11
N GLY A 167 2.35 2.27 16.94
CA GLY A 167 2.91 2.04 18.28
C GLY A 167 1.79 2.00 19.32
N THR A 168 0.95 0.96 19.30
CA THR A 168 -0.22 0.84 20.18
C THR A 168 0.03 -0.17 21.28
N VAL A 169 -0.11 0.25 22.54
CA VAL A 169 -0.07 -0.62 23.71
C VAL A 169 -1.38 -0.48 24.46
N GLU A 170 -1.95 -1.61 24.86
CA GLU A 170 -3.12 -1.70 25.71
C GLU A 170 -2.72 -2.22 27.07
N ILE A 171 -3.33 -1.70 28.13
CA ILE A 171 -3.19 -2.24 29.49
C ILE A 171 -4.57 -2.54 30.07
N VAL A 172 -4.76 -3.76 30.52
CA VAL A 172 -5.99 -4.21 31.21
C VAL A 172 -5.64 -4.58 32.64
N LYS A 173 -6.26 -3.88 33.61
CA LYS A 173 -6.08 -4.12 35.05
C LYS A 173 -7.26 -4.88 35.62
N THR A 174 -6.99 -5.90 36.43
CA THR A 174 -8.00 -6.68 37.17
C THR A 174 -7.61 -6.82 38.64
N ALA A 175 -8.60 -6.85 39.50
CA ALA A 175 -8.43 -7.11 40.94
C ALA A 175 -8.88 -8.53 41.28
N SER A 176 -8.21 -9.19 42.20
CA SER A 176 -8.56 -10.53 42.67
C SER A 176 -9.86 -10.58 43.48
N LYS A 177 -10.36 -9.43 43.97
CA LYS A 177 -11.57 -9.29 44.79
C LYS A 177 -12.33 -8.00 44.44
N ASN A 178 -13.63 -8.09 44.42
CA ASN A 178 -14.52 -6.93 44.19
C ASN A 178 -14.91 -6.20 45.49
N ALA A 179 -14.73 -6.80 46.66
CA ALA A 179 -14.99 -6.21 47.95
C ALA A 179 -14.02 -6.76 48.99
N VAL A 180 -13.56 -5.88 49.85
CA VAL A 180 -12.58 -6.20 50.93
C VAL A 180 -12.87 -5.37 52.17
N ILE A 181 -12.35 -5.83 53.29
CA ILE A 181 -12.35 -5.09 54.57
C ILE A 181 -10.91 -4.76 54.97
N SER A 182 -10.75 -3.81 55.91
CA SER A 182 -9.43 -3.40 56.44
C SER A 182 -8.59 -4.63 56.88
N GLY A 183 -7.29 -4.58 56.60
CA GLY A 183 -6.31 -5.62 56.87
C GLY A 183 -6.20 -6.70 55.80
N GLN A 184 -7.13 -6.78 54.84
CA GLN A 184 -7.08 -7.81 53.78
C GLN A 184 -6.14 -7.40 52.63
N ILE A 185 -5.67 -8.42 51.93
CA ILE A 185 -4.83 -8.26 50.74
C ILE A 185 -5.68 -8.45 49.48
N VAL A 186 -5.45 -7.56 48.50
CA VAL A 186 -5.96 -7.63 47.13
C VAL A 186 -4.78 -7.74 46.18
N SER A 187 -4.81 -8.71 45.30
CA SER A 187 -3.83 -8.82 44.20
C SER A 187 -4.38 -8.11 42.99
N PHE A 188 -3.56 -7.33 42.31
CA PHE A 188 -3.84 -6.71 41.05
C PHE A 188 -3.00 -7.36 39.93
N ASP A 189 -3.67 -7.71 38.85
CA ASP A 189 -3.05 -8.18 37.61
C ASP A 189 -3.20 -7.11 36.53
N ASN A 190 -2.08 -6.73 35.91
CA ASN A 190 -2.05 -5.82 34.75
C ASN A 190 -1.50 -6.59 33.56
N VAL A 191 -2.32 -6.77 32.53
CA VAL A 191 -1.91 -7.37 31.25
C VAL A 191 -1.64 -6.26 30.27
N ILE A 192 -0.39 -6.12 29.83
CA ILE A 192 0.11 -5.12 28.88
C ILE A 192 0.31 -5.82 27.57
N THR A 193 -0.42 -5.42 26.53
CA THR A 193 -0.39 -6.06 25.20
C THR A 193 0.06 -5.07 24.13
N ASN A 194 1.00 -5.48 23.28
CA ASN A 194 1.38 -4.73 22.08
C ASN A 194 0.43 -5.07 20.94
N ASN A 195 -0.54 -4.21 20.69
CA ASN A 195 -1.48 -4.27 19.56
C ASN A 195 -1.00 -3.46 18.34
N GLY A 196 0.25 -3.00 18.35
CA GLY A 196 0.86 -2.24 17.28
C GLY A 196 1.46 -3.11 16.18
N THR A 197 2.12 -2.47 15.21
CA THR A 197 2.82 -3.13 14.09
C THR A 197 4.34 -3.18 14.27
N VAL A 198 4.84 -2.64 15.37
CA VAL A 198 6.27 -2.61 15.71
C VAL A 198 6.50 -2.98 17.16
N LYS A 199 7.71 -3.47 17.48
CA LYS A 199 8.15 -3.73 18.84
C LYS A 199 8.11 -2.45 19.67
N ASN A 200 7.61 -2.55 20.89
CA ASN A 200 7.70 -1.48 21.89
C ASN A 200 8.96 -1.67 22.76
N THR A 201 9.69 -0.60 22.94
CA THR A 201 10.93 -0.55 23.74
C THR A 201 10.81 0.50 24.83
N ASN A 202 11.68 0.43 25.85
CA ASN A 202 11.69 1.39 26.95
C ASN A 202 10.36 1.48 27.71
N LEU A 203 9.69 0.32 27.92
CA LEU A 203 8.45 0.28 28.68
C LEU A 203 8.74 0.57 30.16
N PHE A 204 8.05 1.55 30.70
CA PHE A 204 8.11 1.91 32.10
C PHE A 204 6.73 1.71 32.73
N PHE A 205 6.63 0.77 33.69
CA PHE A 205 5.40 0.52 34.42
C PHE A 205 5.38 1.30 35.72
N LYS A 206 4.28 2.00 35.97
CA LYS A 206 4.00 2.69 37.24
C LYS A 206 2.53 2.54 37.58
N ASP A 207 2.22 2.34 38.86
CA ASP A 207 0.86 2.24 39.38
C ASP A 207 0.79 3.00 40.72
N GLU A 208 0.07 4.10 40.75
CA GLU A 208 -0.11 4.88 41.96
C GLU A 208 -1.24 4.29 42.79
N LEU A 209 -0.90 3.79 43.98
CA LEU A 209 -1.88 3.18 44.86
C LEU A 209 -2.82 4.22 45.46
N PRO A 210 -4.13 3.90 45.61
CA PRO A 210 -5.10 4.79 46.21
C PRO A 210 -4.88 5.00 47.72
N GLU A 211 -5.35 6.13 48.26
CA GLU A 211 -5.36 6.37 49.69
C GLU A 211 -6.07 5.23 50.45
N GLY A 212 -5.61 4.93 51.68
CA GLY A 212 -6.14 3.81 52.51
C GLY A 212 -5.60 2.44 52.07
N THR A 213 -4.53 2.41 51.25
CA THR A 213 -3.86 1.16 50.88
C THR A 213 -2.35 1.24 51.02
N GLU A 214 -1.71 0.10 51.22
CA GLU A 214 -0.28 -0.05 51.33
C GLU A 214 0.23 -1.16 50.40
N PHE A 215 1.34 -0.90 49.71
CA PHE A 215 2.02 -1.89 48.88
C PHE A 215 2.57 -3.03 49.75
N VAL A 216 2.32 -4.29 49.37
CA VAL A 216 2.96 -5.43 50.00
C VAL A 216 4.32 -5.64 49.36
N GLU A 217 5.39 -5.37 50.12
CA GLU A 217 6.75 -5.47 49.62
C GLU A 217 7.08 -6.88 49.11
N ASN A 218 7.94 -6.97 48.10
CA ASN A 218 8.37 -8.18 47.41
C ASN A 218 7.24 -9.03 46.76
N SER A 219 6.05 -8.44 46.58
CA SER A 219 4.91 -9.12 45.97
C SER A 219 4.88 -9.00 44.43
N VAL A 220 5.72 -8.14 43.84
CA VAL A 220 5.71 -7.94 42.39
C VAL A 220 6.17 -9.20 41.65
N LYS A 221 5.40 -9.58 40.64
CA LYS A 221 5.77 -10.61 39.65
C LYS A 221 5.63 -10.06 38.25
N VAL A 222 6.57 -10.42 37.38
CA VAL A 222 6.50 -10.17 35.93
C VAL A 222 6.49 -11.53 35.23
N ASN A 223 5.42 -11.80 34.46
CA ASN A 223 5.20 -13.12 33.85
C ASN A 223 5.35 -14.29 34.87
N ASP A 224 4.76 -14.11 36.05
CA ASP A 224 4.79 -15.02 37.18
C ASP A 224 6.18 -15.22 37.80
N VAL A 225 7.22 -14.52 37.36
CA VAL A 225 8.56 -14.51 37.97
C VAL A 225 8.63 -13.42 39.03
N SER A 226 9.08 -13.77 40.24
CA SER A 226 9.21 -12.83 41.36
C SER A 226 10.27 -11.75 41.11
N MET A 227 9.90 -10.47 41.35
CA MET A 227 10.75 -9.29 41.22
C MET A 227 10.82 -8.53 42.58
N PRO A 228 11.56 -9.01 43.56
CA PRO A 228 11.49 -8.53 44.94
C PRO A 228 11.90 -7.05 45.12
N ASN A 229 12.67 -6.49 44.20
CA ASN A 229 13.13 -5.09 44.27
C ASN A 229 12.24 -4.11 43.51
N TYR A 230 11.15 -4.59 42.89
CA TYR A 230 10.24 -3.73 42.13
C TYR A 230 9.17 -3.15 43.07
N ASN A 231 8.87 -1.86 42.83
CA ASN A 231 7.83 -1.15 43.58
C ASN A 231 6.94 -0.39 42.56
N PRO A 232 5.65 -0.71 42.45
CA PRO A 232 4.75 -0.08 41.48
C PRO A 232 4.58 1.43 41.72
N ASN A 233 4.65 1.94 42.95
CA ASN A 233 4.54 3.37 43.24
C ASN A 233 5.68 4.20 42.68
N THR A 234 6.91 3.67 42.68
CA THR A 234 8.07 4.37 42.06
C THR A 234 8.23 4.04 40.60
N GLY A 235 7.66 2.92 40.16
CA GLY A 235 7.78 2.40 38.82
C GLY A 235 9.08 1.63 38.58
N PHE A 236 9.10 0.88 37.48
CA PHE A 236 10.23 0.09 37.03
C PHE A 236 10.17 -0.19 35.53
N ASN A 237 11.32 -0.49 34.94
CA ASN A 237 11.40 -0.82 33.51
C ASN A 237 10.98 -2.29 33.29
N LEU A 238 10.27 -2.50 32.21
CA LEU A 238 9.94 -3.83 31.68
C LEU A 238 10.83 -4.14 30.46
N GLU A 239 10.90 -5.40 30.10
CA GLU A 239 11.55 -5.83 28.86
C GLU A 239 10.80 -5.30 27.63
N GLU A 240 11.45 -5.37 26.49
CA GLU A 240 10.84 -5.04 25.19
C GLU A 240 9.64 -5.96 24.93
N LEU A 241 8.63 -5.43 24.25
CA LEU A 241 7.38 -6.12 23.95
C LEU A 241 7.19 -6.26 22.45
N ASP A 242 7.39 -7.46 21.93
CA ASP A 242 7.19 -7.79 20.52
C ASP A 242 5.72 -7.67 20.13
N VAL A 243 5.48 -7.50 18.83
CA VAL A 243 4.13 -7.40 18.22
C VAL A 243 3.28 -8.61 18.62
N ASN A 244 2.03 -8.37 19.02
CA ASN A 244 1.07 -9.39 19.46
C ASN A 244 1.54 -10.22 20.68
N LYS A 245 2.46 -9.69 21.49
CA LYS A 245 2.86 -10.28 22.77
C LYS A 245 2.30 -9.48 23.93
N SER A 246 2.27 -10.13 25.10
CA SER A 246 1.81 -9.51 26.34
C SER A 246 2.81 -9.76 27.48
N ILE A 247 2.89 -8.79 28.38
CA ILE A 247 3.59 -8.90 29.67
C ILE A 247 2.53 -8.78 30.75
N LYS A 248 2.56 -9.71 31.72
CA LYS A 248 1.71 -9.66 32.91
C LYS A 248 2.52 -9.12 34.10
N VAL A 249 2.03 -8.05 34.72
CA VAL A 249 2.57 -7.50 35.95
C VAL A 249 1.54 -7.72 37.06
N SER A 250 1.91 -8.45 38.10
CA SER A 250 1.07 -8.71 39.27
C SER A 250 1.72 -8.15 40.52
N PHE A 251 0.92 -7.64 41.47
CA PHE A 251 1.38 -7.20 42.79
C PHE A 251 0.25 -7.20 43.80
N ASP A 252 0.58 -7.19 45.08
CA ASP A 252 -0.35 -7.23 46.20
C ASP A 252 -0.41 -5.89 46.91
N VAL A 253 -1.62 -5.53 47.37
CA VAL A 253 -1.90 -4.33 48.15
C VAL A 253 -2.73 -4.70 49.37
N ARG A 254 -2.35 -4.15 50.55
CA ARG A 254 -3.10 -4.27 51.79
C ARG A 254 -4.05 -3.08 51.95
N VAL A 255 -5.28 -3.35 52.32
CA VAL A 255 -6.25 -2.31 52.70
C VAL A 255 -6.00 -1.93 54.17
N LEU A 256 -5.84 -0.64 54.48
CA LEU A 256 -5.55 -0.10 55.80
C LEU A 256 -6.82 0.06 56.65
#